data_29150af971058c686a6856fa8c9dc616
#
_entry.id   29150af971058c686a6856fa8c9dc616
#
_cell.length_a   1.000
_cell.length_b   1.000
_cell.length_c   1.000
_cell.angle_alpha   90.00
_cell.angle_beta   90.00
_cell.angle_gamma   90.00
#
_symmetry.space_group_name_H-M   'P 1'
#
loop_
_entity.id
_entity.type
_entity.pdbx_description
1 polymer ?
#
loop_
_entity_poly.entity_id
_entity_poly.type
_entity_poly.pdbx_seq_one_letter_code
_entity_poly.pdbx_strand_id
1 'polypeptide(L)'
;ESQWKSSAFFMAMAISVKLIPLILLPALLRKLGFKKAVLYYSLTIFFFLLFYMPFFDWDAPENMLKSVSLYFDNFEFNASVFYVIREWGYQAYGYNIIRTAGPWMSLAAFIFILIISFQKSTETWKGVLKAMLFGLSTYYFLATTVHPWYISTLLMLSVFGNYRYVVVWSAVIMLSYIAYSNEAFKENLYLVSIEYAIVYGFLIYEIFFRKKTTVIETPEEEYIQMNT
;
A
#
# COMPACT_ATOMS: atom_id res chain seq x y z
N GLU A 1 -6.96 25.66 5.19
CA GLU A 1 -7.22 25.05 6.53
C GLU A 1 -8.60 24.40 6.69
N SER A 2 -9.59 24.72 5.85
CA SER A 2 -10.97 24.24 6.01
C SER A 2 -11.27 22.87 5.39
N GLN A 3 -10.37 22.28 4.60
CA GLN A 3 -10.69 21.10 3.77
C GLN A 3 -10.43 19.72 4.44
N TRP A 4 -9.93 19.67 5.67
CA TRP A 4 -9.66 18.39 6.33
C TRP A 4 -10.92 17.56 6.60
N LYS A 5 -12.07 18.21 6.82
CA LYS A 5 -13.37 17.52 7.00
C LYS A 5 -13.82 16.87 5.68
N SER A 6 -13.70 17.61 4.57
CA SER A 6 -13.97 17.06 3.23
C SER A 6 -13.02 15.93 2.89
N SER A 7 -11.73 16.06 3.27
CA SER A 7 -10.75 14.99 3.12
C SER A 7 -11.14 13.73 3.90
N ALA A 8 -11.65 13.86 5.14
CA ALA A 8 -12.14 12.71 5.91
C ALA A 8 -13.36 12.04 5.25
N PHE A 9 -14.26 12.81 4.65
CA PHE A 9 -15.39 12.29 3.88
C PHE A 9 -14.91 11.48 2.66
N PHE A 10 -14.00 12.02 1.85
CA PHE A 10 -13.46 11.30 0.69
C PHE A 10 -12.62 10.09 1.10
N MET A 11 -11.90 10.15 2.21
CA MET A 11 -11.20 9.00 2.76
C MET A 11 -12.17 7.89 3.15
N ALA A 12 -13.29 8.23 3.78
CA ALA A 12 -14.35 7.27 4.13
C ALA A 12 -14.96 6.65 2.86
N MET A 13 -15.24 7.44 1.81
CA MET A 13 -15.69 6.91 0.52
C MET A 13 -14.68 5.91 -0.06
N ALA A 14 -13.39 6.26 -0.06
CA ALA A 14 -12.34 5.39 -0.58
C ALA A 14 -12.26 4.06 0.20
N ILE A 15 -12.35 4.11 1.54
CA ILE A 15 -12.36 2.94 2.41
C ILE A 15 -13.61 2.09 2.18
N SER A 16 -14.78 2.72 1.95
CA SER A 16 -16.03 2.01 1.70
C SER A 16 -16.04 1.23 0.39
N VAL A 17 -15.31 1.73 -0.63
CA VAL A 17 -15.11 1.00 -1.88
C VAL A 17 -14.08 -0.10 -1.74
N LYS A 18 -13.01 0.14 -0.98
CA LYS A 18 -11.93 -0.82 -0.78
C LYS A 18 -11.19 -0.50 0.53
N LEU A 19 -10.93 -1.51 1.36
CA LEU A 19 -10.28 -1.31 2.68
C LEU A 19 -8.82 -0.85 2.61
N ILE A 20 -8.15 -1.00 1.47
CA ILE A 20 -6.73 -0.67 1.29
C ILE A 20 -6.36 0.75 1.76
N PRO A 21 -7.18 1.82 1.53
CA PRO A 21 -6.85 3.15 2.02
C PRO A 21 -6.70 3.27 3.55
N LEU A 22 -7.21 2.33 4.34
CA LEU A 22 -6.95 2.28 5.79
C LEU A 22 -5.46 2.24 6.12
N ILE A 23 -4.66 1.58 5.27
CA ILE A 23 -3.21 1.46 5.40
C ILE A 23 -2.52 2.83 5.38
N LEU A 24 -3.15 3.83 4.74
CA LEU A 24 -2.60 5.17 4.57
C LEU A 24 -2.84 6.08 5.79
N LEU A 25 -3.83 5.76 6.64
CA LEU A 25 -4.22 6.60 7.78
C LEU A 25 -3.08 6.87 8.77
N PRO A 26 -2.26 5.89 9.19
CA PRO A 26 -1.19 6.14 10.17
C PRO A 26 -0.24 7.26 9.77
N ALA A 27 0.03 7.44 8.46
CA ALA A 27 0.94 8.46 7.95
C ALA A 27 0.45 9.90 8.23
N LEU A 28 -0.85 10.10 8.48
CA LEU A 28 -1.45 11.40 8.74
C LEU A 28 -1.27 11.86 10.20
N LEU A 29 -0.97 10.94 11.13
CA LEU A 29 -1.01 11.20 12.57
C LEU A 29 -0.09 12.37 12.98
N ARG A 30 1.18 12.31 12.56
CA ARG A 30 2.15 13.37 12.91
C ARG A 30 1.86 14.69 12.22
N LYS A 31 1.42 14.65 10.96
CA LYS A 31 1.07 15.85 10.19
C LYS A 31 -0.11 16.61 10.80
N LEU A 32 -1.13 15.88 11.22
CA LEU A 32 -2.33 16.49 11.82
C LEU A 32 -2.12 16.86 13.30
N GLY A 33 -1.22 16.17 13.98
CA GLY A 33 -1.12 16.19 15.44
C GLY A 33 -2.25 15.39 16.10
N PHE A 34 -2.01 14.92 17.32
CA PHE A 34 -2.88 13.94 17.98
C PHE A 34 -4.37 14.36 18.02
N LYS A 35 -4.68 15.58 18.47
CA LYS A 35 -6.08 16.03 18.61
C LYS A 35 -6.83 16.08 17.28
N LYS A 36 -6.20 16.64 16.23
CA LYS A 36 -6.82 16.72 14.90
C LYS A 36 -6.89 15.35 14.23
N ALA A 37 -5.90 14.47 14.46
CA ALA A 37 -5.90 13.12 13.93
C ALA A 37 -7.04 12.29 14.51
N VAL A 38 -7.27 12.34 15.84
CA VAL A 38 -8.41 11.66 16.48
C VAL A 38 -9.72 12.16 15.87
N LEU A 39 -9.89 13.46 15.72
CA LEU A 39 -11.11 14.02 15.13
C LEU A 39 -11.28 13.61 13.65
N TYR A 40 -10.18 13.61 12.89
CA TYR A 40 -10.16 13.16 11.49
C TYR A 40 -10.58 11.68 11.37
N TYR A 41 -10.02 10.82 12.20
CA TYR A 41 -10.32 9.39 12.18
C TYR A 41 -11.75 9.11 12.64
N SER A 42 -12.22 9.80 13.70
CA SER A 42 -13.62 9.68 14.15
C SER A 42 -14.60 10.11 13.06
N LEU A 43 -14.30 11.18 12.34
CA LEU A 43 -15.14 11.65 11.24
C LEU A 43 -15.10 10.68 10.04
N THR A 44 -13.94 10.11 9.74
CA THR A 44 -13.78 9.07 8.71
C THR A 44 -14.60 7.84 9.06
N ILE A 45 -14.52 7.36 10.30
CA ILE A 45 -15.30 6.21 10.78
C ILE A 45 -16.80 6.53 10.73
N PHE A 46 -17.21 7.71 11.16
CA PHE A 46 -18.61 8.14 11.11
C PHE A 46 -19.18 8.08 9.70
N PHE A 47 -18.48 8.65 8.71
CA PHE A 47 -18.92 8.61 7.31
C PHE A 47 -18.87 7.19 6.74
N PHE A 48 -17.86 6.39 7.09
CA PHE A 48 -17.79 4.99 6.69
C PHE A 48 -19.01 4.21 7.16
N LEU A 49 -19.39 4.35 8.44
CA LEU A 49 -20.58 3.70 9.01
C LEU A 49 -21.86 4.21 8.35
N LEU A 50 -21.94 5.51 8.06
CA LEU A 50 -23.08 6.10 7.35
C LEU A 50 -23.25 5.52 5.94
N PHE A 51 -22.16 5.33 5.19
CA PHE A 51 -22.21 4.69 3.86
C PHE A 51 -22.56 3.22 3.93
N TYR A 52 -22.18 2.54 5.03
CA TYR A 52 -22.46 1.13 5.22
C TYR A 52 -23.89 0.87 5.74
N MET A 53 -24.51 1.87 6.37
CA MET A 53 -25.83 1.76 7.01
C MET A 53 -26.94 1.19 6.10
N PRO A 54 -27.06 1.57 4.80
CA PRO A 54 -28.09 1.02 3.92
C PRO A 54 -27.91 -0.48 3.60
N PHE A 55 -26.70 -1.01 3.80
CA PHE A 55 -26.34 -2.41 3.55
C PHE A 55 -26.15 -3.20 4.83
N PHE A 56 -26.50 -2.60 5.98
CA PHE A 56 -26.29 -3.23 7.27
C PHE A 56 -27.20 -4.45 7.43
N ASP A 57 -26.55 -5.57 7.72
CA ASP A 57 -27.17 -6.79 8.20
C ASP A 57 -26.36 -7.27 9.42
N TRP A 58 -27.01 -7.98 10.35
CA TRP A 58 -26.34 -8.47 11.55
C TRP A 58 -25.20 -9.45 11.25
N ASP A 59 -25.29 -10.17 10.13
CA ASP A 59 -24.25 -11.10 9.68
C ASP A 59 -23.16 -10.43 8.84
N ALA A 60 -23.36 -9.17 8.43
CA ALA A 60 -22.45 -8.47 7.55
C ALA A 60 -21.02 -8.29 8.12
N PRO A 61 -20.81 -7.95 9.40
CA PRO A 61 -19.48 -7.87 9.99
C PRO A 61 -18.73 -9.20 9.97
N GLU A 62 -19.42 -10.30 10.28
CA GLU A 62 -18.83 -11.65 10.27
C GLU A 62 -18.46 -12.07 8.84
N ASN A 63 -19.36 -11.84 7.87
CA ASN A 63 -19.11 -12.14 6.47
C ASN A 63 -17.97 -11.31 5.89
N MET A 64 -17.83 -10.05 6.30
CA MET A 64 -16.72 -9.19 5.94
C MET A 64 -15.38 -9.72 6.49
N LEU A 65 -15.34 -10.13 7.76
CA LEU A 65 -14.16 -10.74 8.37
C LEU A 65 -13.80 -12.06 7.68
N LYS A 66 -14.77 -12.91 7.37
CA LYS A 66 -14.54 -14.15 6.60
C LYS A 66 -13.95 -13.86 5.22
N SER A 67 -14.46 -12.84 4.54
CA SER A 67 -13.95 -12.44 3.22
C SER A 67 -12.50 -11.94 3.29
N VAL A 68 -12.16 -11.16 4.32
CA VAL A 68 -10.78 -10.70 4.55
C VAL A 68 -9.86 -11.88 4.86
N SER A 69 -10.28 -12.80 5.75
CA SER A 69 -9.52 -14.01 6.10
C SER A 69 -9.26 -14.89 4.88
N LEU A 70 -10.25 -15.04 3.98
CA LEU A 70 -10.10 -15.85 2.78
C LEU A 70 -8.91 -15.39 1.91
N TYR A 71 -8.69 -14.07 1.80
CA TYR A 71 -7.57 -13.51 1.06
C TYR A 71 -6.21 -13.83 1.68
N PHE A 72 -6.12 -13.86 3.00
CA PHE A 72 -4.86 -14.12 3.69
C PHE A 72 -4.56 -15.62 3.85
N ASP A 73 -5.61 -16.46 3.88
CA ASP A 73 -5.47 -17.85 4.24
C ASP A 73 -5.39 -18.81 3.05
N ASN A 74 -5.97 -18.43 1.90
CA ASN A 74 -6.21 -19.39 0.83
C ASN A 74 -5.89 -18.89 -0.59
N PHE A 75 -5.71 -17.59 -0.80
CA PHE A 75 -5.54 -17.05 -2.14
C PHE A 75 -4.14 -16.48 -2.36
N GLU A 76 -3.50 -16.94 -3.42
CA GLU A 76 -2.20 -16.44 -3.87
C GLU A 76 -2.25 -16.08 -5.36
N PHE A 77 -1.72 -14.92 -5.71
CA PHE A 77 -1.59 -14.48 -7.09
C PHE A 77 -0.52 -13.40 -7.20
N ASN A 78 0.42 -13.59 -8.14
CA ASN A 78 1.51 -12.64 -8.40
C ASN A 78 2.20 -12.15 -7.12
N ALA A 79 2.43 -13.10 -6.20
CA ALA A 79 3.06 -12.82 -4.93
C ALA A 79 4.58 -12.75 -5.07
N SER A 80 5.19 -11.82 -4.36
CA SER A 80 6.63 -11.60 -4.39
C SER A 80 7.35 -12.44 -3.34
N VAL A 81 7.58 -11.86 -2.16
CA VAL A 81 8.28 -12.49 -1.04
C VAL A 81 7.58 -13.77 -0.59
N PHE A 82 6.25 -13.79 -0.67
CA PHE A 82 5.50 -14.98 -0.27
C PHE A 82 5.87 -16.22 -1.09
N TYR A 83 6.13 -16.12 -2.39
CA TYR A 83 6.50 -17.29 -3.18
C TYR A 83 7.84 -17.89 -2.77
N VAL A 84 8.78 -17.08 -2.31
CA VAL A 84 10.04 -17.57 -1.74
C VAL A 84 9.77 -18.31 -0.42
N ILE A 85 8.92 -17.73 0.45
CA ILE A 85 8.52 -18.34 1.73
C ILE A 85 7.72 -19.62 1.50
N ARG A 86 6.84 -19.64 0.51
CA ARG A 86 6.05 -20.82 0.12
C ARG A 86 6.96 -21.97 -0.32
N GLU A 87 7.94 -21.67 -1.18
CA GLU A 87 8.89 -22.69 -1.65
C GLU A 87 9.69 -23.28 -0.49
N TRP A 88 10.16 -22.43 0.43
CA TRP A 88 10.77 -22.89 1.66
C TRP A 88 9.81 -23.78 2.49
N GLY A 89 8.54 -23.40 2.58
CA GLY A 89 7.50 -24.18 3.25
C GLY A 89 7.33 -25.58 2.66
N TYR A 90 7.32 -25.71 1.33
CA TYR A 90 7.27 -27.01 0.66
C TYR A 90 8.49 -27.86 0.96
N GLN A 91 9.68 -27.28 1.00
CA GLN A 91 10.90 -28.02 1.30
C GLN A 91 11.00 -28.43 2.77
N ALA A 92 10.57 -27.58 3.70
CA ALA A 92 10.68 -27.81 5.15
C ALA A 92 9.55 -28.67 5.72
N TYR A 93 8.32 -28.50 5.22
CA TYR A 93 7.10 -29.10 5.79
C TYR A 93 6.30 -29.95 4.82
N GLY A 94 6.60 -29.90 3.52
CA GLY A 94 5.91 -30.67 2.48
C GLY A 94 4.57 -30.08 2.04
N TYR A 95 4.17 -28.89 2.52
CA TYR A 95 2.91 -28.23 2.14
C TYR A 95 3.02 -26.72 2.09
N ASN A 96 2.00 -26.07 1.49
CA ASN A 96 1.90 -24.62 1.40
C ASN A 96 1.54 -23.99 2.77
N ILE A 97 2.43 -23.17 3.29
CA ILE A 97 2.31 -22.56 4.62
C ILE A 97 1.57 -21.21 4.61
N ILE A 98 0.75 -20.92 3.59
CA ILE A 98 0.06 -19.62 3.43
C ILE A 98 -0.72 -19.21 4.69
N ARG A 99 -1.42 -20.15 5.33
CA ARG A 99 -2.20 -19.89 6.55
C ARG A 99 -1.37 -19.41 7.73
N THR A 100 -0.10 -19.76 7.77
CA THR A 100 0.83 -19.31 8.81
C THR A 100 1.62 -18.09 8.35
N ALA A 101 2.17 -18.12 7.14
CA ALA A 101 3.02 -17.07 6.62
C ALA A 101 2.24 -15.78 6.32
N GLY A 102 1.03 -15.86 5.74
CA GLY A 102 0.21 -14.70 5.37
C GLY A 102 -0.04 -13.73 6.52
N PRO A 103 -0.58 -14.18 7.67
CA PRO A 103 -0.77 -13.32 8.84
C PRO A 103 0.52 -12.67 9.36
N TRP A 104 1.63 -13.42 9.41
CA TRP A 104 2.92 -12.87 9.86
C TRP A 104 3.48 -11.83 8.90
N MET A 105 3.35 -12.04 7.60
CA MET A 105 3.76 -11.06 6.58
C MET A 105 2.90 -9.80 6.64
N SER A 106 1.60 -9.94 6.87
CA SER A 106 0.69 -8.80 7.07
C SER A 106 1.04 -8.01 8.33
N LEU A 107 1.37 -8.70 9.42
CA LEU A 107 1.83 -8.06 10.65
C LEU A 107 3.15 -7.32 10.43
N ALA A 108 4.10 -7.92 9.71
CA ALA A 108 5.37 -7.28 9.36
C ALA A 108 5.16 -6.02 8.51
N ALA A 109 4.26 -6.08 7.51
CA ALA A 109 3.87 -4.91 6.72
C ALA A 109 3.26 -3.81 7.60
N PHE A 110 2.36 -4.17 8.50
CA PHE A 110 1.72 -3.22 9.41
C PHE A 110 2.74 -2.54 10.34
N ILE A 111 3.66 -3.31 10.94
CA ILE A 111 4.73 -2.77 11.78
C ILE A 111 5.61 -1.80 10.97
N PHE A 112 6.00 -2.17 9.75
CA PHE A 112 6.79 -1.28 8.90
C PHE A 112 6.05 0.02 8.58
N ILE A 113 4.75 -0.06 8.26
CA ILE A 113 3.90 1.11 8.01
C ILE A 113 3.87 2.04 9.23
N LEU A 114 3.74 1.48 10.43
CA LEU A 114 3.81 2.28 11.66
C LEU A 114 5.18 2.95 11.79
N ILE A 115 6.29 2.22 11.63
CA ILE A 115 7.64 2.75 11.73
C ILE A 115 7.83 3.95 10.80
N ILE A 116 7.46 3.83 9.51
CA ILE A 116 7.64 4.93 8.56
C ILE A 116 6.66 6.08 8.80
N SER A 117 5.47 5.80 9.31
CA SER A 117 4.46 6.81 9.64
C SER A 117 4.85 7.68 10.84
N PHE A 118 5.64 7.13 11.76
CA PHE A 118 6.13 7.86 12.94
C PHE A 118 7.47 8.56 12.72
N GLN A 119 8.04 8.53 11.52
CA GLN A 119 9.26 9.28 11.21
C GLN A 119 9.01 10.79 11.26
N LYS A 120 10.04 11.56 11.65
CA LYS A 120 9.97 13.04 11.69
C LYS A 120 9.62 13.65 10.32
N SER A 121 10.02 13.00 9.23
CA SER A 121 9.71 13.43 7.86
C SER A 121 8.20 13.58 7.59
N THR A 122 7.33 12.81 8.28
CA THR A 122 5.86 12.87 8.12
C THR A 122 5.21 14.10 8.74
N GLU A 123 5.97 15.01 9.31
CA GLU A 123 5.49 16.36 9.69
C GLU A 123 5.23 17.22 8.45
N THR A 124 5.78 16.87 7.30
CA THR A 124 5.55 17.54 6.02
C THR A 124 4.63 16.74 5.11
N TRP A 125 3.86 17.38 4.21
CA TRP A 125 3.04 16.67 3.23
C TRP A 125 3.86 15.79 2.28
N LYS A 126 5.04 16.24 1.88
CA LYS A 126 5.97 15.45 1.07
C LYS A 126 6.40 14.17 1.79
N GLY A 127 6.68 14.26 3.09
CA GLY A 127 7.00 13.09 3.92
C GLY A 127 5.79 12.17 4.12
N VAL A 128 4.59 12.70 4.30
CA VAL A 128 3.34 11.91 4.36
C VAL A 128 3.13 11.11 3.10
N LEU A 129 3.19 11.75 1.92
CA LEU A 129 3.00 11.09 0.64
C LEU A 129 4.07 10.01 0.38
N LYS A 130 5.32 10.30 0.79
CA LYS A 130 6.40 9.31 0.75
C LYS A 130 6.13 8.12 1.66
N ALA A 131 5.69 8.36 2.90
CA ALA A 131 5.34 7.29 3.83
C ALA A 131 4.16 6.44 3.32
N MET A 132 3.14 7.07 2.73
CA MET A 132 2.02 6.38 2.08
C MET A 132 2.50 5.50 0.92
N LEU A 133 3.35 6.05 0.04
CA LEU A 133 3.89 5.32 -1.10
C LEU A 133 4.68 4.08 -0.65
N PHE A 134 5.64 4.24 0.25
CA PHE A 134 6.47 3.12 0.72
C PHE A 134 5.69 2.15 1.61
N GLY A 135 4.76 2.64 2.42
CA GLY A 135 3.89 1.79 3.24
C GLY A 135 3.04 0.87 2.39
N LEU A 136 2.36 1.41 1.38
CA LEU A 136 1.54 0.62 0.47
C LEU A 136 2.38 -0.31 -0.41
N SER A 137 3.56 0.12 -0.85
CA SER A 137 4.48 -0.74 -1.59
C SER A 137 4.95 -1.93 -0.76
N THR A 138 5.32 -1.70 0.50
CA THR A 138 5.72 -2.77 1.42
C THR A 138 4.58 -3.74 1.66
N TYR A 139 3.35 -3.24 1.81
CA TYR A 139 2.17 -4.10 1.92
C TYR A 139 2.04 -5.00 0.69
N TYR A 140 2.15 -4.47 -0.54
CA TYR A 140 2.05 -5.30 -1.75
C TYR A 140 3.25 -6.24 -1.93
N PHE A 141 4.45 -5.86 -1.54
CA PHE A 141 5.60 -6.76 -1.57
C PHE A 141 5.47 -7.94 -0.60
N LEU A 142 4.75 -7.76 0.49
CA LEU A 142 4.49 -8.80 1.49
C LEU A 142 3.11 -9.45 1.35
N ALA A 143 2.26 -9.00 0.43
CA ALA A 143 0.96 -9.60 0.20
C ALA A 143 1.07 -10.95 -0.50
N THR A 144 0.14 -11.85 -0.18
CA THR A 144 -0.01 -13.13 -0.89
C THR A 144 -0.68 -12.97 -2.25
N THR A 145 -1.31 -11.81 -2.49
CA THR A 145 -2.06 -11.51 -3.72
C THR A 145 -1.83 -10.08 -4.16
N VAL A 146 -1.36 -9.91 -5.40
CA VAL A 146 -1.15 -8.59 -6.02
C VAL A 146 -1.69 -8.59 -7.44
N HIS A 147 -2.89 -8.06 -7.61
CA HIS A 147 -3.47 -7.90 -8.94
C HIS A 147 -2.96 -6.63 -9.65
N PRO A 148 -2.88 -6.64 -10.99
CA PRO A 148 -2.40 -5.47 -11.76
C PRO A 148 -3.11 -4.16 -11.43
N TRP A 149 -4.40 -4.18 -11.19
CA TRP A 149 -5.16 -2.96 -10.85
C TRP A 149 -4.88 -2.41 -9.45
N TYR A 150 -4.19 -3.15 -8.57
CA TYR A 150 -3.77 -2.64 -7.25
C TYR A 150 -2.70 -1.55 -7.38
N ILE A 151 -1.88 -1.61 -8.41
CA ILE A 151 -0.80 -0.65 -8.63
C ILE A 151 -1.32 0.76 -8.98
N SER A 152 -2.58 0.90 -9.38
CA SER A 152 -3.18 2.21 -9.69
C SER A 152 -3.08 3.21 -8.53
N THR A 153 -3.28 2.77 -7.29
CA THR A 153 -3.13 3.61 -6.10
C THR A 153 -1.69 4.04 -5.88
N LEU A 154 -0.73 3.12 -6.11
CA LEU A 154 0.70 3.47 -6.05
C LEU A 154 1.08 4.44 -7.15
N LEU A 155 0.56 4.27 -8.38
CA LEU A 155 0.79 5.20 -9.48
C LEU A 155 0.33 6.60 -9.12
N MET A 156 -0.86 6.74 -8.56
CA MET A 156 -1.37 8.03 -8.10
C MET A 156 -0.42 8.66 -7.05
N LEU A 157 0.03 7.90 -6.06
CA LEU A 157 0.95 8.39 -5.05
C LEU A 157 2.33 8.75 -5.64
N SER A 158 2.80 8.03 -6.65
CA SER A 158 4.09 8.25 -7.28
C SER A 158 4.16 9.57 -8.06
N VAL A 159 3.03 10.08 -8.55
CA VAL A 159 2.94 11.39 -9.23
C VAL A 159 3.42 12.54 -8.33
N PHE A 160 3.14 12.44 -7.03
CA PHE A 160 3.55 13.44 -6.02
C PHE A 160 4.97 13.21 -5.48
N GLY A 161 5.63 12.16 -5.92
CA GLY A 161 6.97 11.77 -5.51
C GLY A 161 7.96 11.74 -6.68
N ASN A 162 9.24 11.64 -6.35
CA ASN A 162 10.29 11.50 -7.36
C ASN A 162 10.64 10.02 -7.65
N TYR A 163 9.75 9.07 -7.30
CA TYR A 163 9.98 7.64 -7.45
C TYR A 163 9.27 7.10 -8.69
N ARG A 164 10.03 6.54 -9.62
CA ARG A 164 9.54 6.02 -10.91
C ARG A 164 9.40 4.49 -10.94
N TYR A 165 9.90 3.77 -9.90
CA TYR A 165 9.80 2.31 -9.86
C TYR A 165 8.35 1.83 -9.98
N VAL A 166 7.37 2.62 -9.51
CA VAL A 166 5.95 2.28 -9.63
C VAL A 166 5.49 2.30 -11.10
N VAL A 167 6.01 3.25 -11.90
CA VAL A 167 5.72 3.30 -13.33
C VAL A 167 6.27 2.06 -14.03
N VAL A 168 7.50 1.65 -13.65
CA VAL A 168 8.10 0.41 -14.15
C VAL A 168 7.25 -0.78 -13.73
N TRP A 169 6.85 -0.83 -12.43
CA TRP A 169 6.00 -1.91 -11.92
C TRP A 169 4.67 -1.99 -12.68
N SER A 170 4.01 -0.87 -12.92
CA SER A 170 2.74 -0.85 -13.66
C SER A 170 2.83 -1.40 -15.09
N ALA A 171 4.00 -1.33 -15.71
CA ALA A 171 4.24 -1.92 -17.03
C ALA A 171 4.51 -3.43 -16.92
N VAL A 172 5.43 -3.84 -16.02
CA VAL A 172 5.84 -5.25 -15.95
C VAL A 172 4.81 -6.14 -15.25
N ILE A 173 3.97 -5.63 -14.36
CA ILE A 173 2.92 -6.41 -13.69
C ILE A 173 1.91 -7.01 -14.67
N MET A 174 1.80 -6.45 -15.88
CA MET A 174 0.96 -7.03 -16.93
C MET A 174 1.40 -8.43 -17.37
N LEU A 175 2.64 -8.84 -17.07
CA LEU A 175 3.12 -10.20 -17.31
C LEU A 175 2.33 -11.22 -16.49
N SER A 176 1.78 -10.85 -15.34
CA SER A 176 0.96 -11.75 -14.50
C SER A 176 -0.33 -12.20 -15.21
N TYR A 177 -0.84 -11.44 -16.19
CA TYR A 177 -2.01 -11.83 -16.97
C TYR A 177 -1.79 -13.07 -17.86
N ILE A 178 -0.55 -13.52 -18.05
CA ILE A 178 -0.27 -14.80 -18.72
C ILE A 178 -0.92 -15.97 -17.98
N ALA A 179 -1.17 -15.85 -16.66
CA ALA A 179 -1.93 -16.85 -15.91
C ALA A 179 -3.33 -17.11 -16.50
N TYR A 180 -3.95 -16.11 -17.10
CA TYR A 180 -5.28 -16.24 -17.73
C TYR A 180 -5.24 -16.84 -19.14
N SER A 181 -4.06 -17.10 -19.70
CA SER A 181 -3.91 -17.73 -21.02
C SER A 181 -4.05 -19.26 -20.99
N ASN A 182 -4.15 -19.86 -19.79
CA ASN A 182 -4.31 -21.30 -19.62
C ASN A 182 -5.56 -21.61 -18.77
N GLU A 183 -6.22 -22.75 -19.08
CA GLU A 183 -7.46 -23.16 -18.40
C GLU A 183 -7.30 -23.41 -16.90
N ALA A 184 -6.09 -23.75 -16.46
CA ALA A 184 -5.78 -24.03 -15.06
C ALA A 184 -5.44 -22.76 -14.25
N PHE A 185 -5.43 -21.57 -14.87
CA PHE A 185 -5.05 -20.28 -14.28
C PHE A 185 -3.70 -20.33 -13.54
N LYS A 186 -2.78 -21.18 -14.03
CA LYS A 186 -1.46 -21.34 -13.44
C LYS A 186 -0.55 -20.18 -13.83
N GLU A 187 0.05 -19.58 -12.83
CA GLU A 187 1.04 -18.55 -13.00
C GLU A 187 2.38 -19.14 -13.50
N ASN A 188 3.05 -18.38 -14.32
CA ASN A 188 4.41 -18.68 -14.71
C ASN A 188 5.38 -18.00 -13.71
N LEU A 189 5.87 -18.77 -12.73
CA LEU A 189 6.75 -18.24 -11.68
C LEU A 189 8.05 -17.63 -12.23
N TYR A 190 8.49 -18.06 -13.41
CA TYR A 190 9.65 -17.44 -14.05
C TYR A 190 9.36 -16.00 -14.47
N LEU A 191 8.19 -15.72 -15.03
CA LEU A 191 7.77 -14.38 -15.40
C LEU A 191 7.53 -13.50 -14.16
N VAL A 192 6.91 -14.06 -13.11
CA VAL A 192 6.76 -13.36 -11.82
C VAL A 192 8.13 -13.00 -11.24
N SER A 193 9.10 -13.91 -11.31
CA SER A 193 10.48 -13.64 -10.85
C SER A 193 11.15 -12.51 -11.64
N ILE A 194 10.97 -12.47 -12.96
CA ILE A 194 11.48 -11.40 -13.82
C ILE A 194 10.81 -10.07 -13.45
N GLU A 195 9.48 -10.05 -13.29
CA GLU A 195 8.74 -8.86 -12.87
C GLU A 195 9.36 -8.26 -11.61
N TYR A 196 9.43 -9.05 -10.55
CA TYR A 196 9.93 -8.54 -9.27
C TYR A 196 11.43 -8.24 -9.26
N ALA A 197 12.24 -8.96 -10.04
CA ALA A 197 13.66 -8.62 -10.21
C ALA A 197 13.84 -7.22 -10.83
N ILE A 198 13.03 -6.89 -11.84
CA ILE A 198 13.03 -5.55 -12.46
C ILE A 198 12.55 -4.50 -11.45
N VAL A 199 11.44 -4.75 -10.75
CA VAL A 199 10.85 -3.80 -9.79
C VAL A 199 11.81 -3.51 -8.64
N TYR A 200 12.35 -4.54 -8.00
CA TYR A 200 13.30 -4.38 -6.90
C TYR A 200 14.61 -3.75 -7.36
N GLY A 201 15.13 -4.16 -8.52
CA GLY A 201 16.33 -3.58 -9.09
C GLY A 201 16.18 -2.08 -9.32
N PHE A 202 15.03 -1.66 -9.88
CA PHE A 202 14.76 -0.24 -10.12
C PHE A 202 14.51 0.53 -8.81
N LEU A 203 13.81 -0.06 -7.86
CA LEU A 203 13.59 0.53 -6.53
C LEU A 203 14.92 0.75 -5.80
N ILE A 204 15.80 -0.25 -5.78
CA ILE A 204 17.14 -0.17 -5.18
C ILE A 204 17.96 0.93 -5.87
N TYR A 205 17.93 0.96 -7.20
CA TYR A 205 18.60 2.03 -7.96
C TYR A 205 18.08 3.42 -7.55
N GLU A 206 16.79 3.63 -7.43
CA GLU A 206 16.22 4.93 -7.06
C GLU A 206 16.54 5.33 -5.62
N ILE A 207 16.60 4.36 -4.68
CA ILE A 207 16.89 4.66 -3.28
C ILE A 207 18.38 4.98 -3.07
N PHE A 208 19.28 4.21 -3.66
CA PHE A 208 20.70 4.25 -3.32
C PHE A 208 21.57 4.95 -4.36
N PHE A 209 21.24 4.91 -5.63
CA PHE A 209 22.12 5.37 -6.71
C PHE A 209 21.61 6.61 -7.43
N ARG A 210 20.32 6.89 -7.39
CA ARG A 210 19.77 8.08 -8.04
C ARG A 210 20.20 9.32 -7.29
N LYS A 211 20.99 10.18 -7.94
CA LYS A 211 21.29 11.52 -7.42
C LYS A 211 19.97 12.27 -7.21
N LYS A 212 19.72 12.71 -5.99
CA LYS A 212 18.61 13.62 -5.71
C LYS A 212 18.90 14.90 -6.50
N THR A 213 18.16 15.13 -7.58
CA THR A 213 18.16 16.44 -8.22
C THR A 213 17.62 17.40 -7.16
N THR A 214 18.47 18.25 -6.63
CA THR A 214 18.05 19.41 -5.84
C THR A 214 17.12 20.17 -6.77
N VAL A 215 15.84 20.22 -6.47
CA VAL A 215 14.93 21.19 -7.10
C VAL A 215 15.58 22.52 -6.76
N ILE A 216 16.04 23.24 -7.77
CA ILE A 216 16.49 24.62 -7.61
C ILE A 216 15.24 25.33 -7.08
N GLU A 217 15.26 25.66 -5.80
CA GLU A 217 14.22 26.50 -5.20
C GLU A 217 14.18 27.75 -6.04
N THR A 218 13.02 28.10 -6.54
CA THR A 218 12.90 29.34 -7.33
C THR A 218 13.25 30.50 -6.40
N PRO A 219 13.84 31.59 -6.92
CA PRO A 219 14.20 32.76 -6.10
C PRO A 219 13.05 33.31 -5.26
N GLU A 220 11.79 33.02 -5.62
CA GLU A 220 10.60 33.37 -4.85
C GLU A 220 10.45 32.54 -3.55
N GLU A 221 10.82 31.26 -3.56
CA GLU A 221 10.75 30.39 -2.36
C GLU A 221 11.83 30.77 -1.34
N GLU A 222 13.01 31.17 -1.82
CA GLU A 222 14.10 31.66 -0.99
C GLU A 222 13.74 33.01 -0.32
N TYR A 223 13.00 33.87 -1.03
CA TYR A 223 12.54 35.17 -0.51
C TYR A 223 11.49 35.01 0.60
N ILE A 224 10.65 33.99 0.52
CA ILE A 224 9.62 33.69 1.54
C ILE A 224 10.27 33.09 2.80
N GLN A 225 11.31 32.28 2.68
CA GLN A 225 12.02 31.70 3.83
C GLN A 225 12.87 32.71 4.61
N MET A 226 13.38 33.76 3.94
CA MET A 226 14.15 34.83 4.61
C MET A 226 13.29 35.85 5.35
N ASN A 227 11.97 35.88 5.10
CA ASN A 227 11.07 36.88 5.66
C ASN A 227 10.00 36.30 6.61
N THR A 228 10.12 35.04 7.03
CA THR A 228 9.30 34.38 8.06
C THR A 228 10.16 33.98 9.25
#